data_e010b0f46ae2daf57e51961a25864924
#
_entry.id   e010b0f46ae2daf57e51961a25864924
#
_cell.length_a   1.000
_cell.length_b   1.000
_cell.length_c   1.000
_cell.angle_alpha   90.00
_cell.angle_beta   90.00
_cell.angle_gamma   90.00
#
_symmetry.space_group_name_H-M   'P 1'
#
loop_
_entity.id
_entity.type
_entity.pdbx_description
1 polymer ?
#
loop_
_entity_poly.entity_id
_entity_poly.type
_entity_poly.pdbx_seq_one_letter_code
_entity_poly.pdbx_strand_id
1 'polypeptide(L)'
;FARVNPAQKLQIIRAYQHQGKVVAMTGDGINDGPALRAADVGIAMGLSGTDAAREVADMVLERDNITSVATAIVEGRGAYRNLKRALRYFIAIHFSDVLLTAAGAALAPAAALAALRPVQASPLTHLAPGLALLGEPAKPGLGLERPRDRGEPLFSRRDLRDLFLESAVLTGGGVAALGYGLARYGPGARTATLAYASLSAAKVLHALTCRPWSSGATPSEKRPPNPVLRASLVLVLAAQAGVHLLPGLRRLLKIAPLKPVDLAAVGLTAWSTRLLNRKIRQLRRQRPQPDHPSPP
;
A
#
# COMPACT_ATOMS: atom_id res chain seq x y z
N PHE A 1 4.56 17.77 36.67
CA PHE A 1 4.80 19.21 36.56
C PHE A 1 3.46 19.94 36.68
N ALA A 2 3.37 20.93 37.53
CA ALA A 2 2.19 21.74 37.73
C ALA A 2 2.57 23.23 37.69
N ARG A 3 1.62 24.07 37.23
CA ARG A 3 1.82 25.56 37.19
C ARG A 3 3.04 25.99 36.39
N VAL A 4 3.30 25.33 35.25
CA VAL A 4 4.44 25.65 34.36
C VAL A 4 4.10 26.82 33.43
N ASN A 5 5.07 27.73 33.25
CA ASN A 5 4.95 28.83 32.30
C ASN A 5 5.22 28.35 30.85
N PRO A 6 4.90 29.14 29.81
CA PRO A 6 5.09 28.74 28.40
C PRO A 6 6.53 28.33 28.07
N ALA A 7 7.54 29.02 28.61
CA ALA A 7 8.95 28.70 28.38
C ALA A 7 9.31 27.33 28.96
N GLN A 8 8.81 27.05 30.17
CA GLN A 8 9.01 25.75 30.81
C GLN A 8 8.34 24.63 30.09
N LYS A 9 7.10 24.84 29.52
CA LYS A 9 6.42 23.85 28.67
C LYS A 9 7.30 23.46 27.48
N LEU A 10 7.90 24.46 26.82
CA LEU A 10 8.82 24.23 25.71
C LEU A 10 10.08 23.46 26.13
N GLN A 11 10.64 23.77 27.27
CA GLN A 11 11.83 23.07 27.82
C GLN A 11 11.49 21.58 28.11
N ILE A 12 10.35 21.32 28.70
CA ILE A 12 9.87 19.94 28.98
C ILE A 12 9.74 19.15 27.71
N ILE A 13 9.08 19.71 26.65
CA ILE A 13 8.93 19.06 25.38
C ILE A 13 10.29 18.70 24.79
N ARG A 14 11.21 19.67 24.74
CA ARG A 14 12.56 19.46 24.21
C ARG A 14 13.34 18.41 25.00
N ALA A 15 13.20 18.40 26.33
CA ALA A 15 13.88 17.43 27.19
C ALA A 15 13.44 16.00 26.89
N TYR A 16 12.12 15.77 26.67
CA TYR A 16 11.62 14.46 26.24
C TYR A 16 12.04 14.10 24.81
N GLN A 17 12.04 15.07 23.89
CA GLN A 17 12.51 14.86 22.52
C GLN A 17 13.99 14.50 22.47
N HIS A 18 14.84 15.13 23.29
CA HIS A 18 16.26 14.78 23.42
C HIS A 18 16.47 13.35 23.96
N GLN A 19 15.53 12.82 24.74
CA GLN A 19 15.52 11.42 25.17
C GLN A 19 14.97 10.45 24.08
N GLY A 20 14.75 10.94 22.87
CA GLY A 20 14.21 10.13 21.76
C GLY A 20 12.71 9.84 21.86
N LYS A 21 11.98 10.49 22.79
CA LYS A 21 10.52 10.33 22.91
C LYS A 21 9.78 11.13 21.85
N VAL A 22 8.64 10.60 21.39
CA VAL A 22 7.68 11.35 20.59
C VAL A 22 6.70 12.02 21.53
N VAL A 23 6.59 13.34 21.45
CA VAL A 23 5.83 14.18 22.39
C VAL A 23 4.59 14.73 21.71
N ALA A 24 3.42 14.42 22.25
CA ALA A 24 2.19 15.12 21.94
C ALA A 24 1.90 16.19 22.99
N MET A 25 1.53 17.38 22.56
CA MET A 25 1.17 18.50 23.43
C MET A 25 -0.27 18.92 23.15
N THR A 26 -1.09 19.00 24.20
CA THR A 26 -2.42 19.58 24.11
C THR A 26 -2.42 21.00 24.67
N GLY A 27 -3.11 21.92 23.99
CA GLY A 27 -3.22 23.31 24.43
C GLY A 27 -4.47 23.98 23.89
N ASP A 28 -4.94 25.01 24.59
CA ASP A 28 -6.16 25.77 24.27
C ASP A 28 -5.90 27.26 24.05
N GLY A 29 -4.78 27.78 24.52
CA GLY A 29 -4.49 29.20 24.55
C GLY A 29 -3.36 29.65 23.63
N ILE A 30 -3.31 30.97 23.39
CA ILE A 30 -2.22 31.64 22.63
C ILE A 30 -0.86 31.36 23.26
N ASN A 31 -0.78 31.27 24.59
CA ASN A 31 0.42 31.00 25.34
C ASN A 31 1.00 29.60 25.10
N ASP A 32 0.20 28.68 24.60
CA ASP A 32 0.57 27.32 24.27
C ASP A 32 1.14 27.18 22.84
N GLY A 33 0.96 28.18 22.00
CA GLY A 33 1.36 28.17 20.60
C GLY A 33 2.81 27.72 20.37
N PRO A 34 3.81 28.29 21.06
CA PRO A 34 5.21 27.85 20.92
C PRO A 34 5.43 26.38 21.33
N ALA A 35 4.73 25.90 22.35
CA ALA A 35 4.82 24.53 22.83
C ALA A 35 4.09 23.55 21.87
N LEU A 36 2.92 23.92 21.38
CA LEU A 36 2.18 23.15 20.35
C LEU A 36 3.01 22.95 19.09
N ARG A 37 3.65 24.04 18.60
CA ARG A 37 4.50 23.99 17.40
C ARG A 37 5.81 23.21 17.59
N ALA A 38 6.33 23.17 18.82
CA ALA A 38 7.58 22.48 19.13
C ALA A 38 7.38 20.97 19.39
N ALA A 39 6.18 20.56 19.73
CA ALA A 39 5.85 19.15 19.92
C ALA A 39 5.95 18.36 18.60
N ASP A 40 6.09 17.04 18.68
CA ASP A 40 6.01 16.17 17.49
C ASP A 40 4.57 16.08 16.97
N VAL A 41 3.58 16.31 17.85
CA VAL A 41 2.16 16.43 17.49
C VAL A 41 1.53 17.51 18.41
N GLY A 42 1.20 18.65 17.85
CA GLY A 42 0.44 19.70 18.52
C GLY A 42 -1.06 19.45 18.39
N ILE A 43 -1.80 19.46 19.49
CA ILE A 43 -3.24 19.19 19.53
C ILE A 43 -3.95 20.38 20.17
N ALA A 44 -4.80 21.08 19.41
CA ALA A 44 -5.62 22.17 19.93
C ALA A 44 -7.02 21.68 20.28
N MET A 45 -7.61 22.34 21.29
CA MET A 45 -9.03 22.17 21.65
C MET A 45 -9.90 22.91 20.64
N GLY A 46 -11.00 22.29 20.19
CA GLY A 46 -11.85 22.83 19.14
C GLY A 46 -12.88 23.82 19.67
N LEU A 47 -13.44 23.56 20.84
CA LEU A 47 -14.47 24.41 21.45
C LEU A 47 -13.86 25.48 22.34
N SER A 48 -12.97 25.10 23.26
CA SER A 48 -12.31 26.03 24.20
C SER A 48 -11.05 26.69 23.63
N GLY A 49 -10.47 26.10 22.56
CA GLY A 49 -9.22 26.59 21.98
C GLY A 49 -9.39 27.92 21.23
N THR A 50 -8.34 28.77 21.32
CA THR A 50 -8.26 29.99 20.53
C THR A 50 -7.96 29.72 19.07
N ASP A 51 -8.32 30.63 18.16
CA ASP A 51 -8.01 30.49 16.72
C ASP A 51 -6.50 30.38 16.49
N ALA A 52 -5.71 31.12 17.27
CA ALA A 52 -4.24 31.07 17.19
C ALA A 52 -3.68 29.68 17.60
N ALA A 53 -4.27 29.02 18.59
CA ALA A 53 -3.87 27.66 18.97
C ALA A 53 -4.25 26.64 17.88
N ARG A 54 -5.46 26.79 17.28
CA ARG A 54 -5.94 25.94 16.19
C ARG A 54 -5.09 26.09 14.92
N GLU A 55 -4.62 27.29 14.61
CA GLU A 55 -3.80 27.55 13.42
C GLU A 55 -2.40 26.91 13.49
N VAL A 56 -1.82 26.81 14.69
CA VAL A 56 -0.47 26.25 14.86
C VAL A 56 -0.44 24.76 15.20
N ALA A 57 -1.60 24.17 15.52
CA ALA A 57 -1.70 22.75 15.89
C ALA A 57 -1.76 21.85 14.65
N ASP A 58 -1.19 20.65 14.78
CA ASP A 58 -1.29 19.61 13.73
C ASP A 58 -2.66 18.93 13.72
N MET A 59 -3.38 18.98 14.84
CA MET A 59 -4.68 18.35 15.03
C MET A 59 -5.59 19.24 15.89
N VAL A 60 -6.88 19.30 15.53
CA VAL A 60 -7.90 19.96 16.31
C VAL A 60 -8.94 18.95 16.77
N LEU A 61 -9.22 18.90 18.07
CA LEU A 61 -10.27 18.06 18.64
C LEU A 61 -11.61 18.81 18.53
N GLU A 62 -12.51 18.38 17.65
CA GLU A 62 -13.83 19.03 17.45
C GLU A 62 -14.64 19.15 18.75
N ARG A 63 -14.51 18.16 19.62
CA ARG A 63 -15.06 18.16 20.98
C ARG A 63 -13.90 18.09 21.95
N ASP A 64 -13.86 18.92 22.97
CA ASP A 64 -12.78 19.01 23.96
C ASP A 64 -12.72 17.78 24.87
N ASN A 65 -12.62 16.61 24.24
CA ASN A 65 -12.62 15.34 24.91
C ASN A 65 -11.25 14.64 24.76
N ILE A 66 -10.54 14.49 25.86
CA ILE A 66 -9.22 13.82 25.92
C ILE A 66 -9.30 12.37 25.41
N THR A 67 -10.45 11.70 25.53
CA THR A 67 -10.59 10.34 24.96
C THR A 67 -10.48 10.33 23.44
N SER A 68 -10.72 11.45 22.77
CA SER A 68 -10.52 11.62 21.33
C SER A 68 -9.04 11.52 20.94
N VAL A 69 -8.12 11.86 21.84
CA VAL A 69 -6.67 11.67 21.62
C VAL A 69 -6.33 10.20 21.47
N ALA A 70 -6.90 9.33 22.30
CA ALA A 70 -6.71 7.88 22.18
C ALA A 70 -7.22 7.35 20.84
N THR A 71 -8.38 7.83 20.40
CA THR A 71 -8.94 7.51 19.07
C THR A 71 -8.02 8.00 17.96
N ALA A 72 -7.52 9.22 18.05
CA ALA A 72 -6.59 9.80 17.09
C ALA A 72 -5.28 8.99 16.97
N ILE A 73 -4.75 8.48 18.09
CA ILE A 73 -3.56 7.60 18.08
C ILE A 73 -3.88 6.30 17.31
N VAL A 74 -5.03 5.69 17.54
CA VAL A 74 -5.45 4.45 16.85
C VAL A 74 -5.59 4.70 15.36
N GLU A 75 -6.27 5.78 14.97
CA GLU A 75 -6.47 6.16 13.57
C GLU A 75 -5.14 6.52 12.89
N GLY A 76 -4.27 7.27 13.53
CA GLY A 76 -2.93 7.59 13.02
C GLY A 76 -2.07 6.35 12.79
N ARG A 77 -2.10 5.39 13.73
CA ARG A 77 -1.42 4.10 13.55
C ARG A 77 -2.04 3.28 12.41
N GLY A 78 -3.37 3.36 12.24
CA GLY A 78 -4.10 2.77 11.12
C GLY A 78 -3.67 3.37 9.79
N ALA A 79 -3.66 4.70 9.69
CA ALA A 79 -3.25 5.45 8.51
C ALA A 79 -1.81 5.12 8.09
N TYR A 80 -0.87 5.09 9.05
CA TYR A 80 0.52 4.70 8.80
C TYR A 80 0.62 3.29 8.20
N ARG A 81 -0.11 2.32 8.76
CA ARG A 81 -0.11 0.94 8.24
C ARG A 81 -0.71 0.86 6.85
N ASN A 82 -1.76 1.62 6.59
CA ASN A 82 -2.40 1.68 5.29
C ASN A 82 -1.47 2.31 4.26
N LEU A 83 -0.76 3.39 4.63
CA LEU A 83 0.28 3.99 3.79
C LEU A 83 1.38 2.98 3.44
N LYS A 84 1.92 2.27 4.45
CA LYS A 84 2.93 1.22 4.23
C LYS A 84 2.42 0.14 3.27
N ARG A 85 1.14 -0.27 3.36
CA ARG A 85 0.51 -1.26 2.46
C ARG A 85 0.36 -0.73 1.04
N ALA A 86 -0.11 0.50 0.89
CA ALA A 86 -0.27 1.12 -0.42
C ALA A 86 1.10 1.28 -1.12
N LEU A 87 2.10 1.77 -0.40
CA LEU A 87 3.47 1.86 -0.92
C LEU A 87 4.04 0.49 -1.30
N ARG A 88 3.83 -0.53 -0.45
CA ARG A 88 4.23 -1.91 -0.77
C ARG A 88 3.57 -2.40 -2.05
N TYR A 89 2.29 -2.14 -2.24
CA TYR A 89 1.58 -2.48 -3.47
C TYR A 89 2.20 -1.77 -4.68
N PHE A 90 2.40 -0.45 -4.61
CA PHE A 90 2.98 0.33 -5.72
C PHE A 90 4.39 -0.12 -6.07
N ILE A 91 5.27 -0.30 -5.08
CA ILE A 91 6.63 -0.76 -5.32
C ILE A 91 6.61 -2.14 -5.98
N ALA A 92 5.80 -3.08 -5.47
CA ALA A 92 5.74 -4.44 -6.02
C ALA A 92 5.26 -4.47 -7.47
N ILE A 93 4.22 -3.71 -7.83
CA ILE A 93 3.69 -3.69 -9.20
C ILE A 93 4.62 -2.98 -10.18
N HIS A 94 5.24 -1.86 -9.80
CA HIS A 94 6.16 -1.15 -10.70
C HIS A 94 7.47 -1.92 -10.87
N PHE A 95 7.96 -2.55 -9.80
CA PHE A 95 9.15 -3.39 -9.92
C PHE A 95 8.89 -4.62 -10.79
N SER A 96 7.67 -5.19 -10.75
CA SER A 96 7.28 -6.28 -11.66
C SER A 96 7.19 -5.83 -13.13
N ASP A 97 6.84 -4.57 -13.42
CA ASP A 97 6.89 -4.01 -14.78
C ASP A 97 8.32 -3.96 -15.31
N VAL A 98 9.24 -3.45 -14.49
CA VAL A 98 10.67 -3.39 -14.84
C VAL A 98 11.21 -4.79 -15.11
N LEU A 99 10.94 -5.74 -14.22
CA LEU A 99 11.41 -7.12 -14.38
C LEU A 99 10.81 -7.81 -15.62
N LEU A 100 9.52 -7.62 -15.90
CA LEU A 100 8.90 -8.19 -17.11
C LEU A 100 9.47 -7.54 -18.38
N THR A 101 9.70 -6.24 -18.37
CA THR A 101 10.30 -5.52 -19.50
C THR A 101 11.71 -6.03 -19.76
N ALA A 102 12.53 -6.20 -18.71
CA ALA A 102 13.87 -6.73 -18.82
C ALA A 102 13.88 -8.18 -19.33
N ALA A 103 13.01 -9.04 -18.80
CA ALA A 103 12.85 -10.42 -19.27
C ALA A 103 12.37 -10.47 -20.73
N GLY A 104 11.43 -9.61 -21.10
CA GLY A 104 10.94 -9.49 -22.48
C GLY A 104 12.04 -9.04 -23.44
N ALA A 105 12.85 -8.06 -23.04
CA ALA A 105 13.99 -7.59 -23.85
C ALA A 105 15.03 -8.69 -24.09
N ALA A 106 15.27 -9.53 -23.09
CA ALA A 106 16.22 -10.64 -23.20
C ALA A 106 15.68 -11.82 -24.01
N LEU A 107 14.40 -12.17 -23.85
CA LEU A 107 13.80 -13.36 -24.44
C LEU A 107 13.13 -13.12 -25.81
N ALA A 108 12.59 -11.94 -26.03
CA ALA A 108 11.82 -11.58 -27.21
C ALA A 108 11.85 -10.06 -27.47
N PRO A 109 12.97 -9.49 -27.97
CA PRO A 109 13.13 -8.04 -28.14
C PRO A 109 12.01 -7.37 -28.94
N ALA A 110 11.54 -7.99 -30.02
CA ALA A 110 10.44 -7.46 -30.82
C ALA A 110 9.09 -7.41 -30.06
N ALA A 111 8.83 -8.41 -29.22
CA ALA A 111 7.64 -8.45 -28.36
C ALA A 111 7.76 -7.46 -27.21
N ALA A 112 8.96 -7.28 -26.64
CA ALA A 112 9.20 -6.32 -25.55
C ALA A 112 8.90 -4.89 -25.99
N LEU A 113 9.36 -4.45 -27.15
CA LEU A 113 9.05 -3.14 -27.72
C LEU A 113 7.54 -2.92 -27.92
N ALA A 114 6.82 -3.97 -28.35
CA ALA A 114 5.37 -3.91 -28.50
C ALA A 114 4.64 -3.83 -27.14
N ALA A 115 5.20 -4.44 -26.08
CA ALA A 115 4.63 -4.45 -24.73
C ALA A 115 4.84 -3.12 -23.96
N LEU A 116 5.83 -2.32 -24.33
CA LEU A 116 6.12 -1.05 -23.64
C LEU A 116 4.94 -0.06 -23.72
N ARG A 117 4.18 -0.05 -24.81
CA ARG A 117 3.09 0.92 -25.03
C ARG A 117 1.92 0.73 -24.07
N PRO A 118 1.33 -0.47 -23.92
CA PRO A 118 0.27 -0.69 -22.94
C PRO A 118 0.78 -0.58 -21.48
N VAL A 119 2.07 -0.86 -21.20
CA VAL A 119 2.67 -0.65 -19.88
C VAL A 119 2.66 0.84 -19.50
N GLN A 120 2.90 1.74 -20.44
CA GLN A 120 2.85 3.19 -20.18
C GLN A 120 1.45 3.69 -19.79
N ALA A 121 0.38 3.06 -20.26
CA ALA A 121 -0.99 3.36 -19.86
C ALA A 121 -1.40 2.74 -18.50
N SER A 122 -0.62 1.81 -17.99
CA SER A 122 -0.91 1.03 -16.79
C SER A 122 -0.92 1.80 -15.47
N PRO A 123 -0.12 2.88 -15.25
CA PRO A 123 -0.14 3.61 -13.98
C PRO A 123 -1.53 4.08 -13.56
N LEU A 124 -2.33 4.58 -14.49
CA LEU A 124 -3.68 5.08 -14.22
C LEU A 124 -4.62 3.96 -13.74
N THR A 125 -4.49 2.76 -14.29
CA THR A 125 -5.37 1.62 -13.92
C THR A 125 -5.02 1.02 -12.57
N HIS A 126 -3.76 1.12 -12.12
CA HIS A 126 -3.32 0.55 -10.84
C HIS A 126 -3.32 1.57 -9.70
N LEU A 127 -3.44 2.87 -10.00
CA LEU A 127 -3.51 3.93 -9.00
C LEU A 127 -4.75 3.77 -8.09
N ALA A 128 -5.92 3.52 -8.68
CA ALA A 128 -7.16 3.42 -7.93
C ALA A 128 -7.17 2.31 -6.87
N PRO A 129 -6.76 1.05 -7.13
CA PRO A 129 -6.63 0.04 -6.08
C PRO A 129 -5.59 0.38 -5.02
N GLY A 130 -4.47 1.01 -5.41
CA GLY A 130 -3.44 1.45 -4.47
C GLY A 130 -3.94 2.52 -3.50
N LEU A 131 -4.63 3.53 -4.01
CA LEU A 131 -5.25 4.57 -3.19
C LEU A 131 -6.37 4.01 -2.30
N ALA A 132 -7.16 3.07 -2.82
CA ALA A 132 -8.22 2.43 -2.05
C ALA A 132 -7.70 1.63 -0.84
N LEU A 133 -6.43 1.19 -0.86
CA LEU A 133 -5.79 0.56 0.30
C LEU A 133 -5.51 1.55 1.44
N LEU A 134 -5.45 2.86 1.18
CA LEU A 134 -5.32 3.88 2.22
C LEU A 134 -6.57 3.97 3.09
N GLY A 135 -7.74 3.68 2.54
CA GLY A 135 -9.04 3.69 3.24
C GLY A 135 -9.40 2.39 3.97
N GLU A 136 -8.45 1.49 4.24
CA GLU A 136 -8.73 0.31 5.05
C GLU A 136 -9.00 0.71 6.50
N PRO A 137 -10.09 0.20 7.12
CA PRO A 137 -10.39 0.49 8.52
C PRO A 137 -9.25 0.10 9.46
N ALA A 138 -9.05 0.88 10.52
CA ALA A 138 -8.08 0.57 11.55
C ALA A 138 -8.42 -0.78 12.23
N LYS A 139 -7.39 -1.58 12.49
CA LYS A 139 -7.60 -2.87 13.17
C LYS A 139 -7.92 -2.63 14.65
N PRO A 140 -8.92 -3.33 15.23
CA PRO A 140 -9.13 -3.32 16.68
C PRO A 140 -7.84 -3.67 17.44
N GLY A 141 -7.62 -3.02 18.59
CA GLY A 141 -6.45 -3.27 19.43
C GLY A 141 -5.15 -2.56 19.04
N LEU A 142 -5.15 -1.75 17.98
CA LEU A 142 -3.99 -0.95 17.55
C LEU A 142 -3.47 0.01 18.65
N GLY A 143 -4.36 0.49 19.51
CA GLY A 143 -4.01 1.36 20.64
C GLY A 143 -3.14 0.68 21.69
N LEU A 144 -3.28 -0.64 21.85
CA LEU A 144 -2.55 -1.44 22.84
C LEU A 144 -1.18 -1.92 22.34
N GLU A 145 -0.89 -1.74 21.04
CA GLU A 145 0.40 -2.14 20.51
C GLU A 145 1.51 -1.19 20.97
N ARG A 146 2.73 -1.74 21.13
CA ARG A 146 3.91 -0.95 21.48
C ARG A 146 4.13 0.16 20.45
N PRO A 147 4.44 1.39 20.88
CA PRO A 147 4.85 2.47 19.98
C PRO A 147 6.05 2.06 19.15
N ARG A 148 6.11 2.58 17.93
CA ARG A 148 7.24 2.39 17.03
C ARG A 148 8.42 3.26 17.47
N ASP A 149 9.64 2.75 17.31
CA ASP A 149 10.83 3.52 17.58
C ASP A 149 11.01 4.64 16.52
N ARG A 150 11.50 5.82 16.96
CA ARG A 150 11.62 7.02 16.11
C ARG A 150 12.53 6.81 14.90
N GLY A 151 13.56 5.97 15.01
CA GLY A 151 14.52 5.65 13.95
C GLY A 151 14.16 4.44 13.09
N GLU A 152 13.01 3.80 13.32
CA GLU A 152 12.63 2.60 12.57
C GLU A 152 12.32 2.94 11.11
N PRO A 153 12.99 2.34 10.11
CA PRO A 153 12.75 2.62 8.71
C PRO A 153 11.35 2.16 8.29
N LEU A 154 10.75 2.85 7.31
CA LEU A 154 9.44 2.48 6.77
C LEU A 154 9.42 1.04 6.26
N PHE A 155 10.50 0.63 5.58
CA PHE A 155 10.71 -0.74 5.12
C PHE A 155 12.01 -1.29 5.69
N SER A 156 11.91 -2.37 6.46
CA SER A 156 13.07 -3.14 6.92
C SER A 156 13.73 -3.90 5.76
N ARG A 157 14.96 -4.39 5.95
CA ARG A 157 15.63 -5.26 4.97
C ARG A 157 14.81 -6.52 4.65
N ARG A 158 14.02 -7.00 5.61
CA ARG A 158 13.07 -8.11 5.41
C ARG A 158 11.91 -7.70 4.52
N ASP A 159 11.33 -6.51 4.77
CA ASP A 159 10.26 -5.98 3.92
C ASP A 159 10.72 -5.83 2.47
N LEU A 160 11.94 -5.32 2.25
CA LEU A 160 12.52 -5.17 0.90
C LEU A 160 12.71 -6.52 0.19
N ARG A 161 13.24 -7.52 0.90
CA ARG A 161 13.34 -8.88 0.35
C ARG A 161 11.99 -9.47 0.01
N ASP A 162 10.98 -9.20 0.85
CA ASP A 162 9.63 -9.68 0.62
C ASP A 162 8.97 -8.99 -0.56
N LEU A 163 9.20 -7.68 -0.72
CA LEU A 163 8.80 -6.91 -1.89
C LEU A 163 9.41 -7.47 -3.19
N PHE A 164 10.72 -7.74 -3.16
CA PHE A 164 11.41 -8.33 -4.31
C PHE A 164 10.80 -9.68 -4.71
N LEU A 165 10.54 -10.55 -3.75
CA LEU A 165 9.95 -11.86 -4.01
C LEU A 165 8.50 -11.76 -4.50
N GLU A 166 7.70 -10.84 -3.96
CA GLU A 166 6.35 -10.58 -4.46
C GLU A 166 6.37 -10.09 -5.90
N SER A 167 7.32 -9.18 -6.22
CA SER A 167 7.51 -8.69 -7.59
C SER A 167 7.97 -9.80 -8.54
N ALA A 168 8.90 -10.65 -8.10
CA ALA A 168 9.38 -11.77 -8.89
C ALA A 168 8.26 -12.79 -9.20
N VAL A 169 7.39 -13.06 -8.23
CA VAL A 169 6.22 -13.93 -8.44
C VAL A 169 5.22 -13.31 -9.40
N LEU A 170 4.96 -11.99 -9.29
CA LEU A 170 4.12 -11.27 -10.25
C LEU A 170 4.69 -11.35 -11.66
N THR A 171 5.99 -11.08 -11.80
CA THR A 171 6.71 -11.18 -13.06
C THR A 171 6.69 -12.59 -13.62
N GLY A 172 6.84 -13.61 -12.77
CA GLY A 172 6.79 -15.01 -13.18
C GLY A 172 5.53 -15.40 -13.93
N GLY A 173 4.37 -14.87 -13.51
CA GLY A 173 3.11 -15.03 -14.23
C GLY A 173 3.14 -14.39 -15.63
N GLY A 174 3.70 -13.18 -15.73
CA GLY A 174 3.88 -12.49 -17.02
C GLY A 174 4.87 -13.20 -17.94
N VAL A 175 5.99 -13.69 -17.40
CA VAL A 175 7.00 -14.46 -18.16
C VAL A 175 6.43 -15.81 -18.64
N ALA A 176 5.65 -16.49 -17.81
CA ALA A 176 4.96 -17.72 -18.22
C ALA A 176 4.00 -17.46 -19.38
N ALA A 177 3.23 -16.37 -19.32
CA ALA A 177 2.36 -15.97 -20.43
C ALA A 177 3.16 -15.54 -21.67
N LEU A 178 4.31 -14.89 -21.50
CA LEU A 178 5.24 -14.58 -22.60
C LEU A 178 5.72 -15.86 -23.27
N GLY A 179 6.19 -16.85 -22.50
CA GLY A 179 6.64 -18.14 -23.02
C GLY A 179 5.53 -18.89 -23.77
N TYR A 180 4.33 -18.93 -23.21
CA TYR A 180 3.16 -19.51 -23.91
C TYR A 180 2.88 -18.79 -25.22
N GLY A 181 2.92 -17.45 -25.23
CA GLY A 181 2.70 -16.66 -26.43
C GLY A 181 3.77 -16.90 -27.50
N LEU A 182 5.04 -16.98 -27.10
CA LEU A 182 6.16 -17.28 -27.98
C LEU A 182 6.01 -18.66 -28.63
N ALA A 183 5.67 -19.67 -27.85
CA ALA A 183 5.48 -21.03 -28.36
C ALA A 183 4.29 -21.15 -29.33
N ARG A 184 3.24 -20.34 -29.13
CA ARG A 184 2.01 -20.45 -29.92
C ARG A 184 1.93 -19.50 -31.09
N TYR A 185 2.47 -18.30 -30.99
CA TYR A 185 2.30 -17.21 -31.94
C TYR A 185 3.63 -16.63 -32.44
N GLY A 186 4.74 -17.06 -31.87
CA GLY A 186 6.04 -16.44 -32.14
C GLY A 186 6.18 -15.04 -31.53
N PRO A 187 7.32 -14.37 -31.81
CA PRO A 187 7.56 -13.02 -31.34
C PRO A 187 6.66 -12.01 -32.07
N GLY A 188 5.87 -11.23 -31.32
CA GLY A 188 4.98 -10.23 -31.92
C GLY A 188 3.99 -9.59 -30.94
N ALA A 189 3.12 -8.73 -31.47
CA ALA A 189 2.18 -7.94 -30.69
C ALA A 189 1.20 -8.78 -29.86
N ARG A 190 0.78 -9.95 -30.34
CA ARG A 190 -0.14 -10.83 -29.61
C ARG A 190 0.55 -11.43 -28.37
N THR A 191 1.77 -11.89 -28.51
CA THR A 191 2.61 -12.41 -27.42
C THR A 191 2.84 -11.34 -26.37
N ALA A 192 3.17 -10.12 -26.79
CA ALA A 192 3.32 -8.96 -25.90
C ALA A 192 2.02 -8.63 -25.16
N THR A 193 0.88 -8.60 -25.88
CA THR A 193 -0.44 -8.35 -25.28
C THR A 193 -0.78 -9.39 -24.23
N LEU A 194 -0.45 -10.65 -24.47
CA LEU A 194 -0.74 -11.76 -23.57
C LEU A 194 0.08 -11.66 -22.27
N ALA A 195 1.37 -11.40 -22.37
CA ALA A 195 2.24 -11.18 -21.22
C ALA A 195 1.79 -9.98 -20.38
N TYR A 196 1.49 -8.87 -21.03
CA TYR A 196 0.99 -7.67 -20.38
C TYR A 196 -0.37 -7.90 -19.69
N ALA A 197 -1.33 -8.51 -20.37
CA ALA A 197 -2.65 -8.78 -19.81
C ALA A 197 -2.57 -9.70 -18.57
N SER A 198 -1.70 -10.71 -18.62
CA SER A 198 -1.43 -11.61 -17.50
C SER A 198 -0.83 -10.86 -16.28
N LEU A 199 0.18 -10.05 -16.51
CA LEU A 199 0.78 -9.24 -15.43
C LEU A 199 -0.25 -8.24 -14.86
N SER A 200 -1.02 -7.58 -15.73
CA SER A 200 -2.03 -6.60 -15.31
C SER A 200 -3.13 -7.26 -14.47
N ALA A 201 -3.65 -8.42 -14.88
CA ALA A 201 -4.62 -9.18 -14.10
C ALA A 201 -4.03 -9.66 -12.74
N ALA A 202 -2.77 -10.10 -12.74
CA ALA A 202 -2.06 -10.49 -11.52
C ALA A 202 -1.92 -9.32 -10.53
N LYS A 203 -1.62 -8.11 -11.00
CA LYS A 203 -1.53 -6.89 -10.19
C LYS A 203 -2.86 -6.53 -9.54
N VAL A 204 -3.98 -6.62 -10.28
CA VAL A 204 -5.32 -6.41 -9.73
C VAL A 204 -5.60 -7.39 -8.59
N LEU A 205 -5.32 -8.67 -8.81
CA LEU A 205 -5.49 -9.69 -7.77
C LEU A 205 -4.52 -9.51 -6.60
N HIS A 206 -3.33 -8.93 -6.85
CA HIS A 206 -2.34 -8.64 -5.81
C HIS A 206 -2.84 -7.59 -4.82
N ALA A 207 -3.60 -6.59 -5.24
CA ALA A 207 -4.22 -5.61 -4.33
C ALA A 207 -5.05 -6.30 -3.24
N LEU A 208 -5.79 -7.36 -3.58
CA LEU A 208 -6.51 -8.18 -2.59
C LEU A 208 -5.59 -8.89 -1.60
N THR A 209 -4.38 -9.25 -2.01
CA THR A 209 -3.40 -9.90 -1.12
C THR A 209 -2.71 -8.89 -0.20
N CYS A 210 -2.71 -7.60 -0.55
CA CYS A 210 -2.15 -6.53 0.28
C CYS A 210 -3.06 -6.17 1.46
N ARG A 211 -4.33 -6.57 1.46
CA ARG A 211 -5.23 -6.38 2.60
C ARG A 211 -4.73 -7.15 3.84
N PRO A 212 -4.94 -6.60 5.06
CA PRO A 212 -4.54 -7.29 6.28
C PRO A 212 -5.29 -8.63 6.39
N TRP A 213 -4.54 -9.72 6.49
CA TRP A 213 -5.11 -11.03 6.83
C TRP A 213 -4.99 -11.20 8.34
N SER A 214 -6.10 -11.26 9.05
CA SER A 214 -6.13 -11.64 10.45
C SER A 214 -5.82 -13.14 10.57
N SER A 215 -4.53 -13.50 10.78
CA SER A 215 -4.19 -14.82 11.29
C SER A 215 -4.55 -14.79 12.77
N GLY A 216 -5.52 -15.60 13.19
CA GLY A 216 -5.97 -15.67 14.59
C GLY A 216 -7.28 -14.94 14.89
N ALA A 217 -7.91 -14.28 13.91
CA ALA A 217 -9.31 -13.88 14.09
C ALA A 217 -10.18 -15.14 14.19
N THR A 218 -10.93 -15.24 15.24
CA THR A 218 -12.03 -16.20 15.34
C THR A 218 -12.91 -16.08 14.11
N PRO A 219 -13.57 -17.15 13.63
CA PRO A 219 -14.48 -17.11 12.48
C PRO A 219 -15.55 -16.00 12.56
N SER A 220 -15.77 -15.46 13.76
CA SER A 220 -16.71 -14.39 14.07
C SER A 220 -16.23 -12.99 13.70
N GLU A 221 -14.94 -12.70 13.57
CA GLU A 221 -14.44 -11.40 13.16
C GLU A 221 -14.47 -11.26 11.63
N LYS A 222 -15.65 -11.00 11.10
CA LYS A 222 -15.82 -10.65 9.69
C LYS A 222 -15.04 -9.37 9.41
N ARG A 223 -14.16 -9.41 8.40
CA ARG A 223 -13.45 -8.23 7.94
C ARG A 223 -14.44 -7.12 7.58
N PRO A 224 -14.20 -5.90 8.04
CA PRO A 224 -14.99 -4.78 7.55
C PRO A 224 -14.84 -4.68 6.03
N PRO A 225 -15.95 -4.47 5.30
CA PRO A 225 -15.90 -4.31 3.86
C PRO A 225 -15.15 -3.04 3.50
N ASN A 226 -14.29 -3.10 2.47
CA ASN A 226 -13.74 -1.90 1.83
C ASN A 226 -14.47 -1.74 0.47
N PRO A 227 -15.56 -0.96 0.41
CA PRO A 227 -16.33 -0.78 -0.82
C PRO A 227 -15.52 -0.03 -1.88
N VAL A 228 -14.65 0.90 -1.48
CA VAL A 228 -13.81 1.67 -2.40
C VAL A 228 -12.83 0.75 -3.12
N LEU A 229 -12.18 -0.17 -2.42
CA LEU A 229 -11.31 -1.16 -3.06
C LEU A 229 -12.09 -2.09 -3.99
N ARG A 230 -13.27 -2.54 -3.60
CA ARG A 230 -14.10 -3.39 -4.48
C ARG A 230 -14.49 -2.64 -5.74
N ALA A 231 -14.97 -1.41 -5.61
CA ALA A 231 -15.34 -0.57 -6.74
C ALA A 231 -14.13 -0.31 -7.67
N SER A 232 -12.96 0.00 -7.10
CA SER A 232 -11.74 0.23 -7.89
C SER A 232 -11.29 -1.02 -8.65
N LEU A 233 -11.40 -2.21 -8.05
CA LEU A 233 -11.05 -3.47 -8.71
C LEU A 233 -12.03 -3.77 -9.85
N VAL A 234 -13.34 -3.59 -9.65
CA VAL A 234 -14.35 -3.76 -10.69
C VAL A 234 -14.10 -2.78 -11.84
N LEU A 235 -13.85 -1.51 -11.53
CA LEU A 235 -13.55 -0.47 -12.53
C LEU A 235 -12.32 -0.84 -13.37
N VAL A 236 -11.24 -1.27 -12.73
CA VAL A 236 -9.99 -1.64 -13.42
C VAL A 236 -10.22 -2.89 -14.30
N LEU A 237 -10.93 -3.90 -13.80
CA LEU A 237 -11.25 -5.09 -14.58
C LEU A 237 -12.16 -4.76 -15.76
N ALA A 238 -13.16 -3.89 -15.56
CA ALA A 238 -14.04 -3.42 -16.64
C ALA A 238 -13.25 -2.62 -17.70
N ALA A 239 -12.32 -1.75 -17.26
CA ALA A 239 -11.45 -1.01 -18.17
C ALA A 239 -10.56 -1.97 -18.98
N GLN A 240 -9.96 -2.98 -18.34
CA GLN A 240 -9.15 -3.99 -19.03
C GLN A 240 -9.99 -4.80 -20.03
N ALA A 241 -11.19 -5.24 -19.64
CA ALA A 241 -12.11 -5.92 -20.54
C ALA A 241 -12.51 -5.01 -21.70
N GLY A 242 -12.82 -3.75 -21.45
CA GLY A 242 -13.16 -2.74 -22.45
C GLY A 242 -12.04 -2.55 -23.49
N VAL A 243 -10.79 -2.50 -23.05
CA VAL A 243 -9.63 -2.43 -23.95
C VAL A 243 -9.56 -3.65 -24.89
N HIS A 244 -9.91 -4.84 -24.42
CA HIS A 244 -9.91 -6.04 -25.27
C HIS A 244 -11.17 -6.20 -26.13
N LEU A 245 -12.30 -5.68 -25.67
CA LEU A 245 -13.59 -5.83 -26.38
C LEU A 245 -13.84 -4.73 -27.41
N LEU A 246 -13.39 -3.49 -27.14
CA LEU A 246 -13.67 -2.33 -28.01
C LEU A 246 -12.59 -2.16 -29.08
N PRO A 247 -12.94 -2.33 -30.39
CA PRO A 247 -11.96 -2.25 -31.48
C PRO A 247 -11.23 -0.90 -31.56
N GLY A 248 -11.92 0.20 -31.24
CA GLY A 248 -11.34 1.54 -31.20
C GLY A 248 -10.20 1.68 -30.19
N LEU A 249 -10.41 1.20 -28.95
CA LEU A 249 -9.40 1.22 -27.91
C LEU A 249 -8.21 0.29 -28.22
N ARG A 250 -8.48 -0.89 -28.79
CA ARG A 250 -7.40 -1.79 -29.25
C ARG A 250 -6.50 -1.14 -30.28
N ARG A 251 -7.09 -0.44 -31.26
CA ARG A 251 -6.33 0.28 -32.31
C ARG A 251 -5.51 1.42 -31.73
N LEU A 252 -6.12 2.21 -30.82
CA LEU A 252 -5.46 3.33 -30.16
C LEU A 252 -4.23 2.87 -29.35
N LEU A 253 -4.39 1.81 -28.55
CA LEU A 253 -3.35 1.25 -27.71
C LEU A 253 -2.46 0.23 -28.41
N LYS A 254 -2.71 -0.06 -29.70
CA LYS A 254 -2.00 -1.06 -30.54
C LYS A 254 -1.95 -2.45 -29.87
N ILE A 255 -3.05 -2.84 -29.22
CA ILE A 255 -3.21 -4.11 -28.52
C ILE A 255 -3.78 -5.14 -29.49
N ALA A 256 -3.13 -6.32 -29.56
CA ALA A 256 -3.59 -7.41 -30.42
C ALA A 256 -4.83 -8.10 -29.82
N PRO A 257 -5.78 -8.57 -30.65
CA PRO A 257 -6.93 -9.34 -30.19
C PRO A 257 -6.48 -10.67 -29.58
N LEU A 258 -7.00 -11.00 -28.41
CA LEU A 258 -6.80 -12.27 -27.73
C LEU A 258 -7.96 -13.23 -28.03
N LYS A 259 -7.67 -14.52 -28.19
CA LYS A 259 -8.66 -15.58 -28.32
C LYS A 259 -9.20 -15.98 -26.93
N PRO A 260 -10.38 -16.63 -26.83
CA PRO A 260 -10.87 -17.10 -25.52
C PRO A 260 -9.88 -17.97 -24.74
N VAL A 261 -9.12 -18.81 -25.43
CA VAL A 261 -8.06 -19.63 -24.82
C VAL A 261 -6.94 -18.78 -24.23
N ASP A 262 -6.59 -17.66 -24.87
CA ASP A 262 -5.59 -16.72 -24.38
C ASP A 262 -6.08 -16.02 -23.09
N LEU A 263 -7.38 -15.66 -23.05
CA LEU A 263 -8.00 -15.09 -21.84
C LEU A 263 -8.03 -16.11 -20.69
N ALA A 264 -8.27 -17.38 -20.98
CA ALA A 264 -8.16 -18.45 -19.98
C ALA A 264 -6.74 -18.58 -19.44
N ALA A 265 -5.72 -18.50 -20.31
CA ALA A 265 -4.31 -18.51 -19.91
C ALA A 265 -3.96 -17.29 -19.03
N VAL A 266 -4.46 -16.08 -19.37
CA VAL A 266 -4.33 -14.87 -18.55
C VAL A 266 -4.95 -15.08 -17.16
N GLY A 267 -6.15 -15.61 -17.10
CA GLY A 267 -6.83 -15.89 -15.82
C GLY A 267 -6.08 -16.92 -14.98
N LEU A 268 -5.60 -17.99 -15.58
CA LEU A 268 -4.85 -19.06 -14.91
C LEU A 268 -3.54 -18.53 -14.34
N THR A 269 -2.75 -17.81 -15.11
CA THR A 269 -1.46 -17.24 -14.66
C THR A 269 -1.66 -16.22 -13.54
N ALA A 270 -2.66 -15.34 -13.65
CA ALA A 270 -2.98 -14.36 -12.62
C ALA A 270 -3.46 -15.03 -11.32
N TRP A 271 -4.27 -16.06 -11.42
CA TRP A 271 -4.77 -16.81 -10.25
C TRP A 271 -3.65 -17.60 -9.57
N SER A 272 -2.81 -18.30 -10.34
CA SER A 272 -1.65 -19.05 -9.82
C SER A 272 -0.68 -18.12 -9.10
N THR A 273 -0.40 -16.96 -9.67
CA THR A 273 0.44 -15.91 -9.05
C THR A 273 -0.13 -15.46 -7.71
N ARG A 274 -1.46 -15.25 -7.63
CA ARG A 274 -2.12 -14.89 -6.37
C ARG A 274 -2.00 -15.99 -5.32
N LEU A 275 -2.25 -17.24 -5.70
CA LEU A 275 -2.16 -18.38 -4.78
C LEU A 275 -0.73 -18.53 -4.24
N LEU A 276 0.28 -18.42 -5.11
CA LEU A 276 1.68 -18.51 -4.74
C LEU A 276 2.09 -17.38 -3.78
N ASN A 277 1.73 -16.14 -4.07
CA ASN A 277 1.98 -15.00 -3.19
C ASN A 277 1.30 -15.19 -1.82
N ARG A 278 0.06 -15.70 -1.81
CA ARG A 278 -0.65 -16.00 -0.56
C ARG A 278 0.07 -17.07 0.26
N LYS A 279 0.51 -18.16 -0.38
CA LYS A 279 1.24 -19.26 0.28
C LYS A 279 2.58 -18.80 0.83
N ILE A 280 3.35 -18.03 0.06
CA ILE A 280 4.63 -17.45 0.51
C ILE A 280 4.42 -16.56 1.75
N ARG A 281 3.41 -15.70 1.74
CA ARG A 281 3.09 -14.85 2.90
C ARG A 281 2.67 -15.67 4.13
N GLN A 282 1.93 -16.77 3.96
CA GLN A 282 1.53 -17.66 5.06
C GLN A 282 2.73 -18.35 5.69
N LEU A 283 3.59 -18.96 4.88
CA LEU A 283 4.81 -19.67 5.34
C LEU A 283 5.77 -18.74 6.10
N ARG A 284 5.86 -17.49 5.70
CA ARG A 284 6.73 -16.50 6.35
C ARG A 284 6.21 -16.01 7.70
N ARG A 285 4.89 -15.92 7.86
CA ARG A 285 4.28 -15.55 9.15
C ARG A 285 4.45 -16.61 10.21
N GLN A 286 4.65 -17.88 9.81
CA GLN A 286 4.88 -19.00 10.71
C GLN A 286 6.33 -19.10 11.22
N ARG A 287 7.26 -18.35 10.62
CA ARG A 287 8.64 -18.27 11.13
C ARG A 287 8.67 -17.39 12.37
N PRO A 288 9.22 -17.89 13.51
CA PRO A 288 9.36 -17.09 14.72
C PRO A 288 10.09 -15.80 14.41
N GLN A 289 9.60 -14.68 14.93
CA GLN A 289 10.42 -13.46 14.97
C GLN A 289 11.61 -13.78 15.87
N PRO A 290 12.85 -13.56 15.43
CA PRO A 290 13.98 -13.59 16.36
C PRO A 290 13.70 -12.55 17.42
N ASP A 291 13.81 -12.96 18.68
CA ASP A 291 13.68 -12.11 19.85
C ASP A 291 14.51 -10.86 19.66
N HIS A 292 13.86 -9.70 19.69
CA HIS A 292 14.59 -8.46 19.89
C HIS A 292 15.23 -8.56 21.28
N PRO A 293 16.53 -8.37 21.40
CA PRO A 293 17.14 -8.30 22.72
C PRO A 293 16.39 -7.23 23.49
N SER A 294 15.89 -7.59 24.67
CA SER A 294 15.37 -6.65 25.65
C SER A 294 16.44 -5.59 25.86
N PRO A 295 16.13 -4.30 25.79
CA PRO A 295 17.09 -3.25 26.12
C PRO A 295 17.54 -3.40 27.59
N PRO A 296 18.80 -3.09 27.88
CA PRO A 296 19.34 -3.12 29.22
C PRO A 296 18.60 -2.18 30.17
#